data_af2fe1354755b4379c22bad9d62aa218
#
_entry.id   af2fe1354755b4379c22bad9d62aa218
#
_cell.length_a   1.000
_cell.length_b   1.000
_cell.length_c   1.000
_cell.angle_alpha   90.00
_cell.angle_beta   90.00
_cell.angle_gamma   90.00
#
_symmetry.space_group_name_H-M   'P 1'
#
loop_
_entity.id
_entity.type
_entity.pdbx_description
1 polymer ?
#
loop_
_entity_poly.entity_id
_entity_poly.type
_entity_poly.pdbx_seq_one_letter_code
_entity_poly.pdbx_strand_id
1 'polypeptide(L)'
;MQEDKSNATEWIMDTGCTSHMTGDRSLLMEQTLRPPTKDHIVFADKSSRKVLGLGRVAISRDRHMENVILVESLGYNLMSISMLCDLDMLVIFGKF
;
A
#
# COMPACT_ATOMS: atom_id res chain seq x y z
N MET A 1 4.65 -20.41 -13.89
CA MET A 1 4.49 -19.91 -13.58
C MET A 1 3.95 -19.53 -12.92
N GLN A 2 3.64 -19.20 -12.53
CA GLN A 2 3.23 -18.68 -12.06
C GLN A 2 3.18 -18.06 -11.30
N GLU A 3 3.08 -17.74 -11.15
CA GLU A 3 3.09 -17.19 -10.53
C GLU A 3 2.95 -16.39 -9.75
N ASP A 4 3.24 -16.17 -9.41
CA ASP A 4 3.39 -15.19 -8.63
C ASP A 4 2.48 -14.08 -8.68
N LYS A 5 1.72 -13.89 -9.48
CA LYS A 5 0.80 -12.85 -9.61
C LYS A 5 -0.22 -12.78 -8.56
N SER A 6 -0.59 -13.86 -7.98
CA SER A 6 -1.57 -13.85 -6.91
C SER A 6 -1.11 -13.06 -5.72
N ASN A 7 0.20 -12.87 -5.59
CA ASN A 7 0.71 -12.13 -4.45
C ASN A 7 0.47 -10.64 -4.56
N ALA A 8 0.14 -10.16 -5.73
CA ALA A 8 -0.06 -8.74 -5.94
C ALA A 8 -1.25 -8.20 -5.16
N THR A 9 -2.18 -9.09 -4.76
CA THR A 9 -3.35 -8.65 -4.02
C THR A 9 -3.23 -8.89 -2.52
N GLU A 10 -2.12 -9.46 -2.07
CA GLU A 10 -1.93 -9.70 -0.65
C GLU A 10 -1.29 -8.51 0.01
N TRP A 11 -1.70 -8.26 1.23
CA TRP A 11 -1.20 -7.12 1.98
C TRP A 11 -0.56 -7.59 3.27
N ILE A 12 0.65 -7.10 3.51
CA ILE A 12 1.36 -7.36 4.75
C ILE A 12 0.96 -6.28 5.73
N MET A 13 0.49 -6.69 6.89
CA MET A 13 0.06 -5.76 7.92
C MET A 13 1.21 -5.50 8.87
N ASP A 14 1.53 -4.23 9.07
CA ASP A 14 2.70 -3.86 9.86
C ASP A 14 2.35 -2.69 10.77
N THR A 15 2.54 -2.88 12.07
CA THR A 15 2.29 -1.82 13.03
C THR A 15 3.46 -0.84 13.11
N GLY A 16 4.60 -1.21 12.56
CA GLY A 16 5.79 -0.38 12.64
C GLY A 16 5.96 0.60 11.50
N CYS A 17 5.14 0.50 10.47
CA CYS A 17 5.25 1.45 9.36
C CYS A 17 4.22 2.54 9.51
N THR A 18 4.51 3.68 8.89
CA THR A 18 3.67 4.86 9.03
C THR A 18 2.88 5.20 7.77
N SER A 19 3.03 4.40 6.72
CA SER A 19 2.34 4.66 5.45
C SER A 19 2.00 3.35 4.78
N HIS A 20 0.83 3.32 4.14
CA HIS A 20 0.50 2.22 3.25
C HIS A 20 1.36 2.35 2.01
N MET A 21 1.79 1.25 1.44
CA MET A 21 2.64 1.26 0.25
C MET A 21 2.30 0.12 -0.68
N THR A 22 2.48 0.35 -1.95
CA THR A 22 2.37 -0.71 -2.94
C THR A 22 3.35 -0.44 -4.06
N GLY A 23 3.80 -1.49 -4.71
CA GLY A 23 4.58 -1.36 -5.93
C GLY A 23 3.75 -1.58 -7.18
N ASP A 24 2.47 -1.84 -7.00
CA ASP A 24 1.58 -2.20 -8.10
C ASP A 24 0.63 -1.05 -8.39
N ARG A 25 0.95 -0.29 -9.44
CA ARG A 25 0.14 0.84 -9.84
C ARG A 25 -1.30 0.46 -10.12
N SER A 26 -1.53 -0.76 -10.59
CA SER A 26 -2.88 -1.17 -10.97
C SER A 26 -3.84 -1.29 -9.79
N LEU A 27 -3.30 -1.33 -8.57
CA LEU A 27 -4.15 -1.37 -7.38
C LEU A 27 -4.70 0.01 -7.02
N LEU A 28 -4.09 1.07 -7.51
CA LEU A 28 -4.52 2.43 -7.19
C LEU A 28 -5.64 2.85 -8.14
N MET A 29 -6.63 3.53 -7.57
CA MET A 29 -7.71 4.07 -8.36
C MET A 29 -7.18 5.20 -9.21
N GLU A 30 -7.27 5.06 -10.53
CA GLU A 30 -6.63 5.95 -11.47
C GLU A 30 -6.96 7.41 -11.23
N GLN A 31 -8.20 7.72 -10.97
CA GLN A 31 -8.61 9.11 -10.81
C GLN A 31 -8.16 9.73 -9.49
N THR A 32 -7.58 8.94 -8.61
CA THR A 32 -7.09 9.45 -7.33
C THR A 32 -5.59 9.66 -7.31
N LEU A 33 -4.91 9.30 -8.39
CA LEU A 33 -3.45 9.41 -8.42
C LEU A 33 -3.01 10.86 -8.32
N ARG A 34 -2.03 11.11 -7.47
CA ARG A 34 -1.48 12.43 -7.24
C ARG A 34 0.04 12.35 -7.23
N PRO A 35 0.71 13.48 -7.48
CA PRO A 35 2.17 13.50 -7.39
C PRO A 35 2.65 13.16 -5.99
N PRO A 36 3.85 12.63 -5.86
CA PRO A 36 4.38 12.28 -4.54
C PRO A 36 4.66 13.51 -3.71
N THR A 37 4.50 13.37 -2.39
CA THR A 37 4.81 14.45 -1.47
C THR A 37 6.27 14.40 -1.04
N LYS A 38 6.94 13.29 -1.31
CA LYS A 38 8.38 13.15 -1.09
C LYS A 38 8.92 12.26 -2.19
N ASP A 39 10.20 12.45 -2.53
CA ASP A 39 10.79 11.74 -3.66
C ASP A 39 11.18 10.30 -3.37
N HIS A 40 11.56 10.03 -2.16
CA HIS A 40 12.07 8.71 -1.78
C HIS A 40 11.58 8.31 -0.42
N ILE A 41 11.58 7.01 -0.20
CA ILE A 41 11.29 6.46 1.11
C ILE A 41 12.46 5.59 1.51
N VAL A 42 12.83 5.66 2.80
CA VAL A 42 13.95 4.90 3.32
C VAL A 42 13.43 3.80 4.22
N PHE A 43 13.88 2.58 3.97
CA PHE A 43 13.46 1.42 4.73
C PHE A 43 14.40 1.14 5.89
N ALA A 44 13.99 0.22 6.76
CA ALA A 44 14.77 -0.12 7.95
C ALA A 44 16.17 -0.61 7.63
N ASP A 45 16.34 -1.26 6.48
CA ASP A 45 17.65 -1.75 6.06
C ASP A 45 18.47 -0.66 5.38
N LYS A 46 17.98 0.58 5.45
CA LYS A 46 18.63 1.76 4.90
C LYS A 46 18.61 1.85 3.38
N SER A 47 17.92 0.93 2.73
CA SER A 47 17.72 1.05 1.29
C SER A 47 16.72 2.17 1.04
N SER A 48 16.81 2.75 -0.14
CA SER A 48 15.96 3.87 -0.53
C SER A 48 15.30 3.54 -1.85
N ARG A 49 14.03 3.88 -1.98
CA ARG A 49 13.30 3.66 -3.22
C ARG A 49 12.53 4.90 -3.58
N LYS A 50 12.39 5.10 -4.89
CA LYS A 50 11.71 6.26 -5.41
C LYS A 50 10.21 6.16 -5.19
N VAL A 51 9.59 7.26 -4.82
CA VAL A 51 8.14 7.36 -4.69
C VAL A 51 7.59 7.93 -5.98
N LEU A 52 6.70 7.20 -6.62
CA LEU A 52 6.16 7.59 -7.92
C LEU A 52 4.88 8.41 -7.79
N GLY A 53 4.20 8.29 -6.67
CA GLY A 53 2.96 9.02 -6.47
C GLY A 53 2.22 8.43 -5.31
N LEU A 54 0.98 8.84 -5.12
CA LEU A 54 0.12 8.24 -4.11
C LEU A 54 -1.32 8.31 -4.58
N GLY A 55 -2.16 7.51 -3.95
CA GLY A 55 -3.54 7.46 -4.34
C GLY A 55 -4.33 6.59 -3.40
N ARG A 56 -5.50 6.21 -3.84
CA ARG A 56 -6.45 5.45 -3.05
C ARG A 56 -6.55 4.03 -3.59
N VAL A 57 -6.64 3.06 -2.70
CA VAL A 57 -6.83 1.66 -3.08
C VAL A 57 -8.20 1.22 -2.62
N ALA A 58 -8.98 0.69 -3.53
CA ALA A 58 -10.30 0.17 -3.19
C ALA A 58 -10.14 -1.19 -2.52
N ILE A 59 -10.82 -1.37 -1.40
CA ILE A 59 -10.81 -2.63 -0.67
C ILE A 59 -12.11 -3.37 -0.93
N SER A 60 -13.20 -2.65 -0.92
CA SER A 60 -14.50 -3.20 -1.22
C SER A 60 -15.30 -2.07 -1.85
N ARG A 61 -16.57 -2.32 -2.09
CA ARG A 61 -17.41 -1.32 -2.73
C ARG A 61 -17.42 -0.01 -1.97
N ASP A 62 -17.43 -0.08 -0.64
CA ASP A 62 -17.57 1.10 0.19
C ASP A 62 -16.33 1.50 0.95
N ARG A 63 -15.26 0.74 0.86
CA ARG A 63 -14.09 0.99 1.68
C ARG A 63 -12.84 1.14 0.87
N HIS A 64 -12.02 2.10 1.27
CA HIS A 64 -10.79 2.44 0.58
C HIS A 64 -9.68 2.68 1.58
N MET A 65 -8.46 2.43 1.15
CA MET A 65 -7.29 2.90 1.88
C MET A 65 -6.84 4.19 1.22
N GLU A 66 -6.67 5.23 2.04
CA GLU A 66 -6.26 6.53 1.54
C GLU A 66 -4.75 6.68 1.60
N ASN A 67 -4.23 7.54 0.76
CA ASN A 67 -2.81 7.93 0.82
C ASN A 67 -1.85 6.75 0.74
N VAL A 68 -2.14 5.83 -0.17
CA VAL A 68 -1.26 4.70 -0.41
C VAL A 68 -0.14 5.17 -1.33
N ILE A 69 1.09 4.98 -0.90
CA ILE A 69 2.26 5.42 -1.64
C ILE A 69 2.64 4.38 -2.68
N LEU A 70 2.83 4.83 -3.89
CA LEU A 70 3.30 3.97 -4.97
C LEU A 70 4.82 4.04 -5.00
N VAL A 71 5.47 2.92 -4.72
CA VAL A 71 6.91 2.85 -4.58
C VAL A 71 7.49 2.02 -5.72
N GLU A 72 8.48 2.59 -6.39
CA GLU A 72 9.11 1.94 -7.53
C GLU A 72 9.75 0.62 -7.13
N SER A 73 9.43 -0.43 -7.87
CA SER A 73 10.05 -1.75 -7.71
C SER A 73 9.80 -2.41 -6.35
N LEU A 74 8.78 -1.96 -5.64
CA LEU A 74 8.42 -2.62 -4.40
C LEU A 74 7.66 -3.90 -4.73
N GLY A 75 8.14 -5.02 -4.23
CA GLY A 75 7.60 -6.31 -4.60
C GLY A 75 6.48 -6.82 -3.73
N TYR A 76 5.91 -5.95 -2.89
CA TYR A 76 4.84 -6.37 -1.98
C TYR A 76 3.96 -5.17 -1.67
N ASN A 77 2.85 -5.45 -1.00
CA ASN A 77 1.91 -4.41 -0.58
C ASN A 77 1.95 -4.35 0.94
N LEU A 78 2.07 -3.16 1.47
CA LEU A 78 2.25 -2.96 2.90
C LEU A 78 1.14 -2.09 3.45
N MET A 79 0.47 -2.58 4.49
CA MET A 79 -0.60 -1.85 5.13
C MET A 79 -0.15 -1.39 6.51
N SER A 80 -0.18 -0.11 6.74
CA SER A 80 0.15 0.45 8.04
C SER A 80 -1.07 0.35 8.94
N ILE A 81 -0.97 -0.45 9.97
CA ILE A 81 -2.07 -0.61 10.92
C ILE A 81 -2.37 0.72 11.60
N SER A 82 -1.33 1.49 11.89
CA SER A 82 -1.52 2.75 12.61
C SER A 82 -2.25 3.80 11.77
N MET A 83 -2.32 3.60 10.47
CA MET A 83 -3.01 4.53 9.59
C MET A 83 -4.48 4.20 9.39
N LEU A 84 -4.92 3.04 9.85
CA LEU A 84 -6.31 2.63 9.67
C LEU A 84 -7.19 3.34 10.68
N CYS A 85 -8.22 4.01 10.18
CA CYS A 85 -9.17 4.71 11.04
C CYS A 85 -10.42 3.87 11.29
N ASP A 86 -10.58 2.80 10.55
CA ASP A 86 -11.77 1.98 10.59
C ASP A 86 -11.38 0.56 11.02
N LEU A 87 -11.80 0.15 12.19
CA LEU A 87 -11.46 -1.15 12.72
C LEU A 87 -12.00 -2.31 11.88
N ASP A 88 -13.04 -2.07 11.10
CA ASP A 88 -13.56 -3.10 10.20
C ASP A 88 -12.51 -3.49 9.18
N MET A 89 -11.60 -2.58 8.85
CA MET A 89 -10.53 -2.89 7.93
C MET A 89 -9.62 -3.98 8.48
N LEU A 90 -9.39 -3.96 9.78
CA LEU A 90 -8.56 -4.96 10.42
C LEU A 90 -9.23 -6.33 10.33
N VAL A 91 -10.55 -6.36 10.44
CA VAL A 91 -11.28 -7.61 10.34
C VAL A 91 -11.16 -8.15 8.91
N ILE A 92 -11.28 -7.29 7.92
CA ILE A 92 -11.20 -7.70 6.52
C ILE A 92 -9.85 -8.30 6.20
N PHE A 93 -8.78 -7.64 6.64
CA PHE A 93 -7.42 -8.06 6.29
C PHE A 93 -6.77 -8.97 7.31
N GLY A 94 -7.13 -8.80 8.58
CA GLY A 94 -6.38 -9.43 9.65
C GLY A 94 -6.67 -10.89 9.88
N LYS A 95 -7.85 -11.33 9.51
CA LYS A 95 -8.22 -12.72 9.71
C LYS A 95 -8.15 -13.15 11.16
N PHE A 96 -8.61 -12.29 12.02
CA PHE A 96 -8.63 -12.58 13.47
C PHE A 96 -9.65 -13.60 13.86
#